data_f2bc43bca71d2f130fdbfe33e6ced521
#
_entry.id   f2bc43bca71d2f130fdbfe33e6ced521
#
_cell.length_a   1.000
_cell.length_b   1.000
_cell.length_c   1.000
_cell.angle_alpha   90.00
_cell.angle_beta   90.00
_cell.angle_gamma   90.00
#
_symmetry.space_group_name_H-M   'P 1'
#
loop_
_entity.id
_entity.type
_entity.pdbx_description
1 polymer ?
#
loop_
_entity_poly.entity_id
_entity_poly.type
_entity_poly.pdbx_seq_one_letter_code
_entity_poly.pdbx_strand_id
1 'polypeptide(L)'
;MMKNMYKKMALAPMLCLSVGTSALAQSYTPTPENLQARKEFQDNKFGIFLHWGIYSMTAQGEWYMNNRNIHRDEYAKLASGFYPSEFDAAEWVSQIKASGAKYITITSRHHDSFSMFDTKESDYDIVDATPFKRDIIKELAEECQRQGIKLHFYYSHLDWKREDYPIGGTGKGTGRPKGKENWKTYYQFMNNQLTELLTNYGPIGAIWFDGVWDHPKSFDWQLEEQYALIHKLQPACLVGNNHHRVPYVGEDF
;
A
#
# COMPACT_ATOMS: atom_id res chain seq x y z
N MET A 1 83.61 3.04 29.56
CA MET A 1 82.66 4.09 29.92
C MET A 1 81.83 4.47 28.70
N MET A 2 80.68 3.86 28.51
CA MET A 2 79.78 4.24 27.39
C MET A 2 78.40 4.53 28.00
N LYS A 3 77.93 5.77 27.90
CA LYS A 3 76.67 6.25 28.40
C LYS A 3 75.56 5.90 27.38
N ASN A 4 74.59 5.09 27.76
CA ASN A 4 73.38 4.84 27.03
C ASN A 4 72.45 6.06 27.10
N MET A 5 72.09 6.57 25.93
CA MET A 5 71.12 7.64 25.75
C MET A 5 69.83 7.01 25.27
N TYR A 6 68.82 6.81 26.17
CA TYR A 6 67.47 6.42 25.81
C TYR A 6 66.70 7.64 25.30
N LYS A 7 66.38 7.64 24.00
CA LYS A 7 65.41 8.59 23.44
C LYS A 7 63.99 8.12 23.83
N LYS A 8 63.28 8.93 24.62
CA LYS A 8 61.84 8.76 24.88
C LYS A 8 61.09 9.21 23.62
N MET A 9 60.44 8.27 22.91
CA MET A 9 59.41 8.61 21.93
C MET A 9 58.10 8.89 22.65
N ALA A 10 57.61 10.11 22.53
CA ALA A 10 56.27 10.49 23.00
C ALA A 10 55.26 10.06 21.95
N LEU A 11 54.38 9.11 22.33
CA LEU A 11 53.19 8.77 21.56
C LEU A 11 52.12 9.90 21.82
N ALA A 12 51.78 10.64 20.79
CA ALA A 12 50.64 11.54 20.83
C ALA A 12 49.35 10.70 20.62
N PRO A 13 48.30 10.89 21.45
CA PRO A 13 47.04 10.22 21.21
C PRO A 13 46.34 10.88 20.02
N MET A 14 46.09 10.10 18.98
CA MET A 14 45.29 10.50 17.84
C MET A 14 43.81 10.41 18.25
N LEU A 15 43.22 11.60 18.54
CA LEU A 15 41.81 11.73 18.87
C LEU A 15 41.00 11.58 17.59
N CYS A 16 40.47 10.37 17.33
CA CYS A 16 39.47 10.15 16.29
C CYS A 16 38.16 10.84 16.69
N LEU A 17 37.91 12.04 16.17
CA LEU A 17 36.58 12.62 16.16
C LEU A 17 35.71 11.79 15.19
N SER A 18 34.91 10.89 15.73
CA SER A 18 33.77 10.32 15.02
C SER A 18 32.72 11.42 14.85
N VAL A 19 32.69 12.04 13.69
CA VAL A 19 31.56 12.89 13.29
C VAL A 19 30.39 11.93 13.07
N GLY A 20 29.59 11.74 14.10
CA GLY A 20 28.28 11.11 13.99
C GLY A 20 27.42 12.03 13.10
N THR A 21 27.26 11.65 11.83
CA THR A 21 26.19 12.20 11.00
C THR A 21 24.88 11.70 11.60
N SER A 22 24.28 12.49 12.49
CA SER A 22 22.86 12.36 12.80
C SER A 22 22.14 12.63 11.49
N ALA A 23 21.66 11.57 10.84
CA ALA A 23 20.63 11.70 9.82
C ALA A 23 19.45 12.37 10.51
N LEU A 24 19.29 13.67 10.31
CA LEU A 24 18.07 14.36 10.68
C LEU A 24 16.98 13.68 9.85
N ALA A 25 16.03 13.02 10.51
CA ALA A 25 14.82 12.55 9.87
C ALA A 25 14.27 13.74 9.07
N GLN A 26 14.19 13.59 7.76
CA GLN A 26 13.74 14.64 6.87
C GLN A 26 12.25 14.82 7.15
N SER A 27 11.87 15.85 7.88
CA SER A 27 10.48 16.13 8.19
C SER A 27 9.73 16.39 6.88
N TYR A 28 8.70 15.59 6.61
CA TYR A 28 7.83 15.82 5.46
C TYR A 28 7.18 17.22 5.56
N THR A 29 7.32 17.99 4.50
CA THR A 29 6.64 19.29 4.36
C THR A 29 5.64 19.17 3.22
N PRO A 30 4.32 19.28 3.49
CA PRO A 30 3.29 19.21 2.45
C PRO A 30 3.51 20.31 1.39
N THR A 31 3.33 19.94 0.13
CA THR A 31 3.34 20.91 -0.98
C THR A 31 2.05 21.74 -0.98
N PRO A 32 1.99 22.88 -1.70
CA PRO A 32 0.75 23.63 -1.88
C PRO A 32 -0.39 22.78 -2.45
N GLU A 33 -0.08 21.88 -3.40
CA GLU A 33 -1.05 20.96 -3.99
C GLU A 33 -1.60 19.96 -2.96
N ASN A 34 -0.74 19.43 -2.07
CA ASN A 34 -1.15 18.54 -0.99
C ASN A 34 -2.06 19.27 0.00
N LEU A 35 -1.66 20.48 0.43
CA LEU A 35 -2.48 21.31 1.34
C LEU A 35 -3.85 21.64 0.75
N GLN A 36 -3.92 21.94 -0.54
CA GLN A 36 -5.18 22.14 -1.25
C GLN A 36 -6.02 20.85 -1.27
N ALA A 37 -5.41 19.70 -1.56
CA ALA A 37 -6.09 18.41 -1.58
C ALA A 37 -6.65 18.02 -0.19
N ARG A 38 -5.90 18.27 0.90
CA ARG A 38 -6.38 18.06 2.29
C ARG A 38 -7.62 18.92 2.57
N LYS A 39 -7.59 20.20 2.16
CA LYS A 39 -8.73 21.08 2.34
C LYS A 39 -9.95 20.58 1.56
N GLU A 40 -9.78 20.21 0.31
CA GLU A 40 -10.84 19.66 -0.51
C GLU A 40 -11.42 18.36 0.07
N PHE A 41 -10.57 17.48 0.59
CA PHE A 41 -11.01 16.25 1.25
C PHE A 41 -11.86 16.54 2.49
N GLN A 42 -11.44 17.51 3.33
CA GLN A 42 -12.22 17.97 4.48
C GLN A 42 -13.58 18.57 4.08
N ASP A 43 -13.63 19.30 2.96
CA ASP A 43 -14.85 19.92 2.45
C ASP A 43 -15.79 18.89 1.80
N ASN A 44 -15.26 17.84 1.19
CA ASN A 44 -16.00 16.80 0.48
C ASN A 44 -16.85 15.91 1.39
N LYS A 45 -16.46 15.65 2.61
CA LYS A 45 -17.17 14.97 3.72
C LYS A 45 -17.87 13.65 3.43
N PHE A 46 -18.38 13.42 2.21
CA PHE A 46 -19.11 12.22 1.84
C PHE A 46 -18.47 11.53 0.65
N GLY A 47 -18.08 10.29 0.85
CA GLY A 47 -17.57 9.36 -0.16
C GLY A 47 -18.15 7.97 0.02
N ILE A 48 -17.98 7.15 -1.01
CA ILE A 48 -18.38 5.74 -0.99
C ILE A 48 -17.13 4.89 -0.89
N PHE A 49 -17.11 3.93 0.05
CA PHE A 49 -16.05 2.95 0.16
C PHE A 49 -16.54 1.59 -0.32
N LEU A 50 -15.91 1.05 -1.36
CA LEU A 50 -16.23 -0.24 -1.98
C LEU A 50 -15.19 -1.28 -1.58
N HIS A 51 -15.60 -2.28 -0.81
CA HIS A 51 -14.84 -3.52 -0.63
C HIS A 51 -15.30 -4.52 -1.67
N TRP A 52 -14.52 -4.74 -2.71
CA TRP A 52 -14.87 -5.61 -3.81
C TRP A 52 -13.65 -6.34 -4.36
N GLY A 53 -13.74 -7.64 -4.50
CA GLY A 53 -12.70 -8.54 -4.97
C GLY A 53 -13.21 -9.96 -5.05
N ILE A 54 -12.32 -10.93 -5.28
CA ILE A 54 -12.71 -12.36 -5.36
C ILE A 54 -13.39 -12.87 -4.08
N TYR A 55 -13.12 -12.27 -2.92
CA TYR A 55 -13.80 -12.58 -1.66
C TYR A 55 -15.31 -12.32 -1.71
N SER A 56 -15.78 -11.44 -2.59
CA SER A 56 -17.21 -11.15 -2.74
C SER A 56 -18.00 -12.37 -3.26
N MET A 57 -17.34 -13.28 -4.00
CA MET A 57 -17.97 -14.49 -4.55
C MET A 57 -18.48 -15.44 -3.47
N THR A 58 -17.83 -15.46 -2.32
CA THR A 58 -18.18 -16.38 -1.23
C THR A 58 -19.31 -15.87 -0.34
N ALA A 59 -19.64 -14.57 -0.45
CA ALA A 59 -20.61 -13.87 0.42
C ALA A 59 -20.32 -14.04 1.94
N GLN A 60 -19.04 -14.22 2.30
CA GLN A 60 -18.57 -14.43 3.69
C GLN A 60 -17.67 -13.27 4.18
N GLY A 61 -17.53 -12.21 3.37
CA GLY A 61 -16.66 -11.08 3.66
C GLY A 61 -15.19 -11.31 3.29
N GLU A 62 -14.44 -10.23 3.33
CA GLU A 62 -13.03 -10.16 2.89
C GLU A 62 -12.07 -10.92 3.81
N TRP A 63 -12.49 -11.23 5.03
CA TRP A 63 -11.72 -12.02 6.01
C TRP A 63 -11.92 -13.54 5.87
N TYR A 64 -12.74 -14.00 4.94
CA TYR A 64 -13.12 -15.41 4.82
C TYR A 64 -11.92 -16.36 4.73
N MET A 65 -10.91 -16.01 3.93
CA MET A 65 -9.68 -16.79 3.79
C MET A 65 -9.00 -17.05 5.14
N ASN A 66 -8.79 -15.99 5.93
CA ASN A 66 -8.15 -16.06 7.24
C ASN A 66 -9.04 -16.77 8.27
N ASN A 67 -10.31 -16.40 8.36
CA ASN A 67 -11.24 -16.90 9.38
C ASN A 67 -11.53 -18.40 9.25
N ARG A 68 -11.40 -18.95 8.04
CA ARG A 68 -11.59 -20.37 7.75
C ARG A 68 -10.28 -21.13 7.56
N ASN A 69 -9.14 -20.47 7.70
CA ASN A 69 -7.81 -21.06 7.44
C ASN A 69 -7.74 -21.75 6.08
N ILE A 70 -8.28 -21.09 5.04
CA ILE A 70 -8.30 -21.65 3.69
C ILE A 70 -6.89 -21.57 3.11
N HIS A 71 -6.40 -22.71 2.60
CA HIS A 71 -5.08 -22.74 1.96
C HIS A 71 -5.03 -21.77 0.78
N ARG A 72 -3.95 -21.01 0.69
CA ARG A 72 -3.77 -19.93 -0.30
C ARG A 72 -3.99 -20.38 -1.75
N ASP A 73 -3.58 -21.61 -2.08
CA ASP A 73 -3.75 -22.14 -3.44
C ASP A 73 -5.18 -22.59 -3.72
N GLU A 74 -5.91 -23.05 -2.70
CA GLU A 74 -7.34 -23.36 -2.81
C GLU A 74 -8.16 -22.07 -2.94
N TYR A 75 -7.84 -21.06 -2.12
CA TYR A 75 -8.51 -19.77 -2.20
C TYR A 75 -8.28 -19.08 -3.56
N ALA A 76 -7.07 -19.17 -4.09
CA ALA A 76 -6.73 -18.57 -5.38
C ALA A 76 -7.57 -19.11 -6.54
N LYS A 77 -8.12 -20.32 -6.43
CA LYS A 77 -9.02 -20.90 -7.47
C LYS A 77 -10.30 -20.08 -7.66
N LEU A 78 -10.70 -19.26 -6.69
CA LEU A 78 -11.84 -18.35 -6.83
C LEU A 78 -11.66 -17.41 -8.03
N ALA A 79 -10.44 -16.99 -8.34
CA ALA A 79 -10.16 -16.10 -9.46
C ALA A 79 -10.66 -16.68 -10.79
N SER A 80 -10.58 -18.01 -11.01
CA SER A 80 -11.04 -18.67 -12.24
C SER A 80 -12.56 -18.59 -12.46
N GLY A 81 -13.33 -18.30 -11.42
CA GLY A 81 -14.78 -18.09 -11.47
C GLY A 81 -15.19 -16.61 -11.38
N PHE A 82 -14.26 -15.69 -11.19
CA PHE A 82 -14.59 -14.28 -11.04
C PHE A 82 -14.89 -13.65 -12.41
N TYR A 83 -16.17 -13.46 -12.67
CA TYR A 83 -16.67 -12.91 -13.94
C TYR A 83 -17.83 -11.93 -13.68
N PRO A 84 -17.55 -10.69 -13.26
CA PRO A 84 -18.57 -9.69 -12.96
C PRO A 84 -19.18 -9.09 -14.25
N SER A 85 -20.05 -9.84 -14.92
CA SER A 85 -20.65 -9.49 -16.22
C SER A 85 -21.41 -8.17 -16.20
N GLU A 86 -22.00 -7.81 -15.04
CA GLU A 86 -22.83 -6.62 -14.87
C GLU A 86 -22.00 -5.38 -14.45
N PHE A 87 -20.67 -5.47 -14.43
CA PHE A 87 -19.85 -4.31 -14.10
C PHE A 87 -19.87 -3.29 -15.24
N ASP A 88 -20.37 -2.11 -14.92
CA ASP A 88 -20.38 -0.92 -15.77
C ASP A 88 -19.85 0.29 -14.96
N ALA A 89 -18.62 0.71 -15.28
CA ALA A 89 -17.97 1.82 -14.57
C ALA A 89 -18.73 3.13 -14.74
N ALA A 90 -19.31 3.39 -15.92
CA ALA A 90 -20.05 4.63 -16.18
C ALA A 90 -21.32 4.70 -15.33
N GLU A 91 -22.05 3.58 -15.22
CA GLU A 91 -23.24 3.49 -14.38
C GLU A 91 -22.87 3.63 -12.90
N TRP A 92 -21.86 2.89 -12.41
CA TRP A 92 -21.43 2.95 -11.03
C TRP A 92 -21.07 4.37 -10.61
N VAL A 93 -20.20 5.05 -11.36
CA VAL A 93 -19.78 6.42 -11.05
C VAL A 93 -20.96 7.39 -11.12
N SER A 94 -21.89 7.21 -12.08
CA SER A 94 -23.10 8.03 -12.21
C SER A 94 -24.01 7.90 -10.97
N GLN A 95 -24.29 6.67 -10.53
CA GLN A 95 -25.11 6.41 -9.34
C GLN A 95 -24.47 6.96 -8.06
N ILE A 96 -23.15 6.76 -7.90
CA ILE A 96 -22.40 7.28 -6.77
C ILE A 96 -22.43 8.82 -6.77
N LYS A 97 -22.23 9.45 -7.91
CA LYS A 97 -22.34 10.90 -8.05
C LYS A 97 -23.75 11.41 -7.71
N ALA A 98 -24.78 10.71 -8.18
CA ALA A 98 -26.18 11.05 -7.92
C ALA A 98 -26.53 10.94 -6.42
N SER A 99 -25.84 10.10 -5.64
CA SER A 99 -25.99 10.03 -4.19
C SER A 99 -25.45 11.26 -3.45
N GLY A 100 -24.71 12.13 -4.13
CA GLY A 100 -24.04 13.30 -3.57
C GLY A 100 -22.59 13.04 -3.12
N ALA A 101 -22.09 11.83 -3.27
CA ALA A 101 -20.69 11.51 -2.95
C ALA A 101 -19.72 12.27 -3.85
N LYS A 102 -18.56 12.59 -3.30
CA LYS A 102 -17.50 13.37 -3.95
C LYS A 102 -16.28 12.55 -4.34
N TYR A 103 -16.15 11.37 -3.75
CA TYR A 103 -15.07 10.43 -4.04
C TYR A 103 -15.54 8.99 -3.86
N ILE A 104 -14.79 8.09 -4.51
CA ILE A 104 -14.91 6.64 -4.35
C ILE A 104 -13.59 6.14 -3.80
N THR A 105 -13.62 5.33 -2.74
CA THR A 105 -12.48 4.52 -2.32
C THR A 105 -12.76 3.06 -2.69
N ILE A 106 -11.87 2.40 -3.42
CA ILE A 106 -12.03 0.99 -3.79
C ILE A 106 -10.80 0.18 -3.39
N THR A 107 -11.02 -1.07 -3.00
CA THR A 107 -9.93 -2.01 -2.73
C THR A 107 -9.19 -2.36 -4.02
N SER A 108 -8.03 -1.74 -4.26
CA SER A 108 -7.15 -2.09 -5.38
C SER A 108 -6.45 -3.43 -5.15
N ARG A 109 -6.09 -3.73 -3.89
CA ARG A 109 -5.55 -5.01 -3.42
C ARG A 109 -5.86 -5.18 -1.95
N HIS A 110 -6.47 -6.32 -1.58
CA HIS A 110 -6.79 -6.66 -0.19
C HIS A 110 -5.82 -7.70 0.39
N HIS A 111 -6.03 -8.13 1.62
CA HIS A 111 -5.17 -9.08 2.36
C HIS A 111 -5.01 -10.45 1.67
N ASP A 112 -5.92 -10.84 0.82
CA ASP A 112 -5.87 -12.07 0.02
C ASP A 112 -4.88 -12.03 -1.15
N SER A 113 -4.17 -10.90 -1.31
CA SER A 113 -3.16 -10.68 -2.35
C SER A 113 -3.71 -10.44 -3.77
N PHE A 114 -5.02 -10.57 -3.97
CA PHE A 114 -5.61 -10.41 -5.30
C PHE A 114 -5.65 -8.93 -5.70
N SER A 115 -5.07 -8.62 -6.87
CA SER A 115 -5.05 -7.27 -7.42
C SER A 115 -6.25 -7.06 -8.36
N MET A 116 -7.03 -6.00 -8.13
CA MET A 116 -8.19 -5.66 -8.94
C MET A 116 -7.84 -4.79 -10.17
N PHE A 117 -6.55 -4.74 -10.54
CA PHE A 117 -5.99 -3.98 -11.66
C PHE A 117 -4.91 -4.79 -12.39
N ASP A 118 -4.62 -4.45 -13.64
CA ASP A 118 -3.56 -5.05 -14.46
C ASP A 118 -2.19 -4.67 -13.91
N THR A 119 -1.53 -5.57 -13.18
CA THR A 119 -0.21 -5.34 -12.58
C THR A 119 0.85 -6.22 -13.23
N LYS A 120 2.06 -5.68 -13.38
CA LYS A 120 3.22 -6.45 -13.87
C LYS A 120 3.96 -7.20 -12.75
N GLU A 121 3.54 -6.98 -11.51
CA GLU A 121 4.18 -7.54 -10.32
C GLU A 121 3.65 -8.93 -9.95
N SER A 122 2.54 -9.36 -10.52
CA SER A 122 1.89 -10.63 -10.18
C SER A 122 0.87 -11.04 -11.24
N ASP A 123 0.84 -12.32 -11.60
CA ASP A 123 -0.21 -12.91 -12.44
C ASP A 123 -1.51 -13.19 -11.64
N TYR A 124 -1.54 -12.86 -10.35
CA TYR A 124 -2.70 -13.03 -9.48
C TYR A 124 -3.50 -11.74 -9.42
N ASP A 125 -4.03 -11.36 -10.56
CA ASP A 125 -4.84 -10.16 -10.75
C ASP A 125 -6.08 -10.42 -11.61
N ILE A 126 -6.92 -9.39 -11.74
CA ILE A 126 -8.20 -9.50 -12.43
C ILE A 126 -8.06 -9.77 -13.94
N VAL A 127 -6.97 -9.33 -14.55
CA VAL A 127 -6.74 -9.50 -16.00
C VAL A 127 -6.14 -10.87 -16.27
N ASP A 128 -5.11 -11.28 -15.52
CA ASP A 128 -4.39 -12.51 -15.81
C ASP A 128 -5.03 -13.76 -15.20
N ALA A 129 -5.53 -13.69 -13.96
CA ALA A 129 -6.07 -14.84 -13.24
C ALA A 129 -7.55 -15.11 -13.49
N THR A 130 -8.31 -14.19 -14.12
CA THR A 130 -9.75 -14.34 -14.28
C THR A 130 -10.17 -14.50 -15.74
N PRO A 131 -11.34 -15.10 -16.02
CA PRO A 131 -11.91 -15.11 -17.38
C PRO A 131 -12.44 -13.73 -17.81
N PHE A 132 -12.56 -12.77 -16.89
CA PHE A 132 -13.12 -11.45 -17.15
C PHE A 132 -12.21 -10.56 -18.03
N LYS A 133 -10.90 -10.65 -17.84
CA LYS A 133 -9.87 -10.01 -18.70
C LYS A 133 -10.00 -8.49 -18.86
N ARG A 134 -10.65 -7.79 -17.93
CA ARG A 134 -10.79 -6.33 -17.94
C ARG A 134 -10.16 -5.73 -16.69
N ASP A 135 -9.49 -4.59 -16.84
CA ASP A 135 -8.96 -3.80 -15.73
C ASP A 135 -10.05 -2.84 -15.23
N ILE A 136 -10.74 -3.25 -14.16
CA ILE A 136 -11.84 -2.45 -13.59
C ILE A 136 -11.36 -1.15 -12.96
N ILE A 137 -10.13 -1.13 -12.43
CA ILE A 137 -9.56 0.08 -11.84
C ILE A 137 -9.29 1.12 -12.92
N LYS A 138 -8.84 0.69 -14.09
CA LYS A 138 -8.66 1.58 -15.25
C LYS A 138 -9.99 2.17 -15.70
N GLU A 139 -11.00 1.34 -15.88
CA GLU A 139 -12.31 1.79 -16.31
C GLU A 139 -12.95 2.75 -15.30
N LEU A 140 -12.84 2.46 -13.98
CA LEU A 140 -13.30 3.37 -12.94
C LEU A 140 -12.51 4.68 -12.93
N ALA A 141 -11.19 4.65 -13.14
CA ALA A 141 -10.36 5.84 -13.15
C ALA A 141 -10.76 6.78 -14.30
N GLU A 142 -10.95 6.23 -15.51
CA GLU A 142 -11.39 6.98 -16.69
C GLU A 142 -12.78 7.61 -16.45
N GLU A 143 -13.73 6.85 -15.90
CA GLU A 143 -15.07 7.33 -15.62
C GLU A 143 -15.11 8.36 -14.47
N CYS A 144 -14.33 8.16 -13.42
CA CYS A 144 -14.19 9.12 -12.33
C CYS A 144 -13.68 10.47 -12.85
N GLN A 145 -12.66 10.47 -13.72
CA GLN A 145 -12.15 11.68 -14.35
C GLN A 145 -13.23 12.35 -15.23
N ARG A 146 -13.89 11.56 -16.08
CA ARG A 146 -14.94 12.06 -16.98
C ARG A 146 -16.11 12.69 -16.24
N GLN A 147 -16.51 12.13 -15.10
CA GLN A 147 -17.67 12.56 -14.33
C GLN A 147 -17.33 13.53 -13.19
N GLY A 148 -16.05 13.79 -12.91
CA GLY A 148 -15.59 14.73 -11.88
C GLY A 148 -15.75 14.17 -10.45
N ILE A 149 -15.59 12.86 -10.27
CA ILE A 149 -15.51 12.16 -8.97
C ILE A 149 -14.05 11.83 -8.70
N LYS A 150 -13.56 12.00 -7.47
CA LYS A 150 -12.20 11.60 -7.11
C LYS A 150 -12.12 10.10 -6.87
N LEU A 151 -11.09 9.44 -7.40
CA LEU A 151 -10.81 8.04 -7.12
C LEU A 151 -9.73 7.94 -6.05
N HIS A 152 -9.99 7.13 -5.03
CA HIS A 152 -9.07 6.78 -3.97
C HIS A 152 -8.87 5.27 -3.97
N PHE A 153 -7.69 4.80 -3.56
CA PHE A 153 -7.42 3.38 -3.41
C PHE A 153 -7.25 2.99 -1.95
N TYR A 154 -7.89 1.90 -1.57
CA TYR A 154 -7.45 1.09 -0.44
C TYR A 154 -6.33 0.17 -0.92
N TYR A 155 -5.26 0.06 -0.16
CA TYR A 155 -4.16 -0.86 -0.43
C TYR A 155 -3.68 -1.54 0.87
N SER A 156 -3.62 -2.88 0.85
CA SER A 156 -3.19 -3.65 2.02
C SER A 156 -1.68 -3.75 2.14
N HIS A 157 -1.14 -3.43 3.33
CA HIS A 157 0.24 -3.75 3.68
C HIS A 157 0.42 -5.24 4.02
N LEU A 158 -0.60 -5.87 4.59
CA LEU A 158 -0.54 -7.28 4.95
C LEU A 158 -0.95 -8.18 3.78
N ASP A 159 -0.40 -9.41 3.75
CA ASP A 159 -0.65 -10.38 2.70
C ASP A 159 -0.75 -11.80 3.25
N TRP A 160 -1.85 -12.50 2.93
CA TRP A 160 -2.07 -13.87 3.36
C TRP A 160 -1.61 -14.94 2.36
N LYS A 161 -1.14 -14.54 1.18
CA LYS A 161 -0.78 -15.47 0.10
C LYS A 161 0.71 -15.46 -0.25
N ARG A 162 1.34 -14.27 -0.32
CA ARG A 162 2.74 -14.14 -0.73
C ARG A 162 3.70 -14.78 0.27
N GLU A 163 4.70 -15.48 -0.24
CA GLU A 163 5.70 -16.19 0.57
C GLU A 163 6.67 -15.26 1.27
N ASP A 164 6.97 -14.13 0.62
CA ASP A 164 7.93 -13.14 1.10
C ASP A 164 7.36 -12.18 2.15
N TYR A 165 6.02 -12.10 2.32
CA TYR A 165 5.44 -11.35 3.43
C TYR A 165 5.72 -12.04 4.77
N PRO A 166 6.31 -11.35 5.77
CA PRO A 166 6.54 -11.92 7.09
C PRO A 166 5.22 -12.37 7.75
N ILE A 167 5.23 -13.54 8.40
CA ILE A 167 4.01 -14.06 9.04
C ILE A 167 3.74 -13.25 10.31
N GLY A 168 2.66 -12.48 10.28
CA GLY A 168 2.23 -11.64 11.40
C GLY A 168 1.22 -12.28 12.33
N GLY A 169 0.26 -11.49 12.80
CA GLY A 169 -0.84 -11.91 13.68
C GLY A 169 -1.87 -12.78 12.97
N THR A 170 -2.08 -12.57 11.67
CA THR A 170 -3.12 -13.19 10.85
C THR A 170 -2.55 -14.05 9.71
N GLY A 171 -3.41 -14.75 8.97
CA GLY A 171 -3.02 -15.58 7.83
C GLY A 171 -2.12 -16.78 8.19
N LYS A 172 -2.06 -17.19 9.44
CA LYS A 172 -1.19 -18.28 9.89
C LYS A 172 -1.60 -19.65 9.34
N GLY A 173 -2.90 -19.83 9.08
CA GLY A 173 -3.47 -21.07 8.57
C GLY A 173 -3.56 -21.13 7.02
N THR A 174 -3.05 -20.14 6.31
CA THR A 174 -3.20 -20.07 4.83
C THR A 174 -2.16 -20.91 4.05
N GLY A 175 -1.29 -21.64 4.73
CA GLY A 175 -0.34 -22.54 4.07
C GLY A 175 0.89 -21.85 3.46
N ARG A 176 1.22 -20.63 3.90
CA ARG A 176 2.46 -19.97 3.49
C ARG A 176 3.67 -20.73 4.04
N PRO A 177 4.72 -20.99 3.23
CA PRO A 177 5.90 -21.70 3.69
C PRO A 177 6.70 -20.84 4.68
N LYS A 178 7.10 -21.44 5.81
CA LYS A 178 7.98 -20.77 6.78
C LYS A 178 9.41 -20.65 6.25
N GLY A 179 10.11 -19.58 6.62
CA GLY A 179 11.51 -19.35 6.25
C GLY A 179 11.69 -18.87 4.79
N LYS A 180 10.61 -18.42 4.17
CA LYS A 180 10.63 -17.76 2.86
C LYS A 180 10.39 -16.26 2.94
N GLU A 181 10.13 -15.79 4.15
CA GLU A 181 9.84 -14.39 4.42
C GLU A 181 11.04 -13.50 4.02
N ASN A 182 10.76 -12.46 3.28
CA ASN A 182 11.75 -11.47 2.87
C ASN A 182 11.07 -10.10 2.74
N TRP A 183 11.14 -9.30 3.81
CA TRP A 183 10.52 -7.98 3.84
C TRP A 183 10.99 -7.09 2.68
N LYS A 184 12.27 -7.12 2.33
CA LYS A 184 12.82 -6.27 1.27
C LYS A 184 12.15 -6.55 -0.08
N THR A 185 11.95 -7.81 -0.45
CA THR A 185 11.30 -8.17 -1.73
C THR A 185 9.82 -7.85 -1.70
N TYR A 186 9.14 -8.09 -0.57
CA TYR A 186 7.73 -7.74 -0.40
C TYR A 186 7.52 -6.22 -0.44
N TYR A 187 8.35 -5.46 0.25
CA TYR A 187 8.29 -4.00 0.25
C TYR A 187 8.51 -3.42 -1.16
N GLN A 188 9.47 -3.97 -1.91
CA GLN A 188 9.69 -3.58 -3.31
C GLN A 188 8.48 -3.89 -4.18
N PHE A 189 7.87 -5.06 -4.02
CA PHE A 189 6.64 -5.44 -4.71
C PHE A 189 5.51 -4.42 -4.46
N MET A 190 5.29 -4.05 -3.20
CA MET A 190 4.28 -3.03 -2.87
C MET A 190 4.58 -1.69 -3.54
N ASN A 191 5.83 -1.22 -3.48
CA ASN A 191 6.22 0.07 -4.06
C ASN A 191 6.12 0.07 -5.58
N ASN A 192 6.39 -1.06 -6.24
CA ASN A 192 6.19 -1.20 -7.68
C ASN A 192 4.70 -1.11 -8.03
N GLN A 193 3.82 -1.84 -7.33
CA GLN A 193 2.37 -1.74 -7.53
C GLN A 193 1.82 -0.33 -7.26
N LEU A 194 2.29 0.33 -6.19
CA LEU A 194 1.92 1.73 -5.92
C LEU A 194 2.38 2.66 -7.03
N THR A 195 3.56 2.41 -7.59
CA THR A 195 4.06 3.16 -8.75
C THR A 195 3.15 2.97 -9.96
N GLU A 196 2.74 1.73 -10.26
CA GLU A 196 1.77 1.45 -11.33
C GLU A 196 0.45 2.20 -11.11
N LEU A 197 -0.12 2.09 -9.91
CA LEU A 197 -1.39 2.75 -9.55
C LEU A 197 -1.32 4.28 -9.66
N LEU A 198 -0.17 4.87 -9.35
CA LEU A 198 0.02 6.32 -9.37
C LEU A 198 0.54 6.87 -10.71
N THR A 199 0.90 6.02 -11.67
CA THR A 199 1.40 6.47 -12.98
C THR A 199 0.50 6.08 -14.15
N ASN A 200 -0.30 5.01 -14.03
CA ASN A 200 -1.04 4.44 -15.15
C ASN A 200 -2.55 4.76 -15.11
N TYR A 201 -3.07 5.28 -13.98
CA TYR A 201 -4.51 5.44 -13.74
C TYR A 201 -4.96 6.90 -13.63
N GLY A 202 -4.08 7.85 -14.00
CA GLY A 202 -4.35 9.29 -13.95
C GLY A 202 -4.29 9.85 -12.52
N PRO A 203 -4.98 10.97 -12.24
CA PRO A 203 -4.95 11.60 -10.92
C PRO A 203 -5.65 10.77 -9.86
N ILE A 204 -4.94 10.40 -8.81
CA ILE A 204 -5.46 9.65 -7.66
C ILE A 204 -5.60 10.60 -6.47
N GLY A 205 -6.79 10.59 -5.85
CA GLY A 205 -7.09 11.48 -4.74
C GLY A 205 -6.46 11.05 -3.42
N ALA A 206 -6.39 9.75 -3.15
CA ALA A 206 -5.76 9.22 -1.95
C ALA A 206 -5.36 7.75 -2.07
N ILE A 207 -4.38 7.34 -1.28
CA ILE A 207 -4.11 5.94 -0.92
C ILE A 207 -4.45 5.78 0.57
N TRP A 208 -5.35 4.85 0.87
CA TRP A 208 -5.70 4.47 2.24
C TRP A 208 -5.15 3.08 2.54
N PHE A 209 -4.15 3.03 3.41
CA PHE A 209 -3.47 1.81 3.80
C PHE A 209 -4.18 1.08 4.93
N ASP A 210 -3.96 -0.24 4.97
CA ASP A 210 -4.43 -1.10 6.04
C ASP A 210 -3.45 -2.24 6.30
N GLY A 211 -3.52 -2.84 7.49
CA GLY A 211 -2.76 -4.05 7.82
C GLY A 211 -1.52 -3.84 8.69
N VAL A 212 -1.10 -2.60 8.99
CA VAL A 212 0.08 -2.36 9.85
C VAL A 212 -0.11 -2.86 11.29
N TRP A 213 -1.32 -3.14 11.71
CA TRP A 213 -1.66 -3.77 12.99
C TRP A 213 -1.34 -5.27 13.06
N ASP A 214 -1.03 -5.92 11.92
CA ASP A 214 -0.72 -7.35 11.84
C ASP A 214 0.62 -7.71 12.51
N HIS A 215 1.51 -6.75 12.66
CA HIS A 215 2.80 -6.92 13.33
C HIS A 215 2.91 -6.10 14.63
N PRO A 216 3.85 -6.47 15.54
CA PRO A 216 4.17 -5.66 16.71
C PRO A 216 4.58 -4.24 16.34
N LYS A 217 4.41 -3.30 17.28
CA LYS A 217 4.79 -1.88 17.09
C LYS A 217 6.25 -1.65 16.71
N SER A 218 7.13 -2.61 17.05
CA SER A 218 8.56 -2.58 16.73
C SER A 218 8.89 -3.03 15.31
N PHE A 219 7.90 -3.50 14.55
CA PHE A 219 8.13 -3.86 13.15
C PHE A 219 8.30 -2.60 12.32
N ASP A 220 9.42 -2.52 11.61
CA ASP A 220 9.70 -1.39 10.72
C ASP A 220 9.01 -1.60 9.37
N TRP A 221 7.91 -0.88 9.16
CA TRP A 221 7.13 -0.89 7.93
C TRP A 221 7.74 -0.02 6.83
N GLN A 222 8.74 0.79 7.14
CA GLN A 222 9.35 1.75 6.22
C GLN A 222 8.30 2.71 5.61
N LEU A 223 7.35 3.17 6.44
CA LEU A 223 6.21 3.97 5.97
C LEU A 223 6.63 5.34 5.44
N GLU A 224 7.62 5.98 6.08
CA GLU A 224 8.06 7.32 5.67
C GLU A 224 8.59 7.33 4.24
N GLU A 225 9.38 6.32 3.87
CA GLU A 225 9.92 6.17 2.52
C GLU A 225 8.80 5.85 1.50
N GLN A 226 7.82 5.03 1.90
CA GLN A 226 6.70 4.68 1.03
C GLN A 226 5.77 5.88 0.82
N TYR A 227 5.47 6.65 1.85
CA TYR A 227 4.67 7.86 1.75
C TYR A 227 5.38 8.94 0.92
N ALA A 228 6.71 9.08 1.09
CA ALA A 228 7.52 9.96 0.26
C ALA A 228 7.50 9.57 -1.22
N LEU A 229 7.46 8.25 -1.53
CA LEU A 229 7.29 7.77 -2.91
C LEU A 229 5.95 8.25 -3.49
N ILE A 230 4.86 8.11 -2.74
CA ILE A 230 3.52 8.52 -3.18
C ILE A 230 3.49 10.02 -3.47
N HIS A 231 3.94 10.85 -2.53
CA HIS A 231 3.97 12.30 -2.69
C HIS A 231 4.93 12.77 -3.80
N LYS A 232 6.00 12.01 -4.06
CA LYS A 232 6.89 12.28 -5.20
C LYS A 232 6.20 12.00 -6.53
N LEU A 233 5.43 10.93 -6.63
CA LEU A 233 4.73 10.55 -7.86
C LEU A 233 3.52 11.44 -8.13
N GLN A 234 2.73 11.70 -7.09
CA GLN A 234 1.55 12.58 -7.16
C GLN A 234 1.48 13.46 -5.90
N PRO A 235 1.99 14.71 -5.93
CA PRO A 235 2.01 15.58 -4.76
C PRO A 235 0.63 15.86 -4.14
N ALA A 236 -0.44 15.83 -4.93
CA ALA A 236 -1.82 16.02 -4.46
C ALA A 236 -2.48 14.74 -3.94
N CYS A 237 -1.87 13.56 -4.12
CA CYS A 237 -2.41 12.32 -3.59
C CYS A 237 -2.24 12.27 -2.08
N LEU A 238 -3.35 12.12 -1.37
CA LEU A 238 -3.35 12.04 0.10
C LEU A 238 -3.00 10.63 0.57
N VAL A 239 -2.38 10.54 1.73
CA VAL A 239 -2.03 9.27 2.38
C VAL A 239 -2.76 9.16 3.71
N GLY A 240 -3.46 8.06 3.92
CA GLY A 240 -4.07 7.68 5.19
C GLY A 240 -3.79 6.22 5.53
N ASN A 241 -3.93 5.86 6.81
CA ASN A 241 -3.63 4.50 7.26
C ASN A 241 -4.53 4.08 8.43
N ASN A 242 -5.06 2.87 8.37
CA ASN A 242 -5.94 2.29 9.39
C ASN A 242 -5.16 1.72 10.57
N HIS A 243 -4.54 2.57 11.37
CA HIS A 243 -3.74 2.12 12.53
C HIS A 243 -4.20 2.67 13.89
N HIS A 244 -5.14 3.59 13.93
CA HIS A 244 -5.68 4.19 15.16
C HIS A 244 -4.61 4.80 16.10
N ARG A 245 -3.59 5.43 15.53
CA ARG A 245 -2.45 6.06 16.23
C ARG A 245 -2.30 7.51 15.80
N VAL A 246 -1.34 8.20 16.42
CA VAL A 246 -0.86 9.49 15.89
C VAL A 246 -0.33 9.27 14.47
N PRO A 247 -0.69 10.13 13.51
CA PRO A 247 -0.21 10.02 12.14
C PRO A 247 1.31 9.93 12.05
N TYR A 248 1.79 9.07 11.15
CA TYR A 248 3.20 8.99 10.81
C TYR A 248 3.62 10.18 9.93
N VAL A 249 4.95 10.41 9.86
CA VAL A 249 5.50 11.42 8.94
C VAL A 249 5.05 11.14 7.50
N GLY A 250 4.46 12.16 6.86
CA GLY A 250 3.93 12.03 5.50
C GLY A 250 2.50 11.51 5.40
N GLU A 251 1.83 11.21 6.51
CA GLU A 251 0.41 10.85 6.55
C GLU A 251 -0.47 12.11 6.58
N ASP A 252 -1.54 12.11 5.79
CA ASP A 252 -2.35 13.31 5.53
C ASP A 252 -3.69 13.34 6.28
N PHE A 253 -4.24 12.13 6.66
CA PHE A 253 -5.52 12.00 7.35
C PHE A 253 -5.67 10.67 8.09
#